data_0e8847ed51c6e39449ba3731693455b3
#
_entry.id   0e8847ed51c6e39449ba3731693455b3
#
_cell.length_a   1.000
_cell.length_b   1.000
_cell.length_c   1.000
_cell.angle_alpha   90.00
_cell.angle_beta   90.00
_cell.angle_gamma   90.00
#
_symmetry.space_group_name_H-M   'P 1'
#
loop_
_entity.id
_entity.type
_entity.pdbx_description
1 polymer ?
#
loop_
_entity_poly.entity_id
_entity_poly.type
_entity_poly.pdbx_seq_one_letter_code
_entity_poly.pdbx_strand_id
1 'polypeptide(L)'
;MGAAHHPVLYHEIIQALEPRNKGYYVDCTLGAGGHALGILQASQPEGQLLGFDLDPQALALARETLAPHEQRTLLLQRSYTKLNKTRQEIQWPLVNGIVLDLGASSMQFDTPERGFSFREDAPLDMRFSPTITESAADIINTYSEAELAEIIFRYGEERASRRIAKAIIGMRPIRTTFELATLISKVIPRKGKRVHPATRTFQALRIAVNDELGSIENIL
;
A
#
# COMPACT_ATOMS: atom_id res chain seq x y z
N MET A 1 4.08 -21.31 13.70
CA MET A 1 5.11 -20.67 12.85
C MET A 1 4.43 -20.39 11.52
N GLY A 2 3.98 -19.15 11.30
CA GLY A 2 3.41 -18.75 10.02
C GLY A 2 4.45 -18.86 8.92
N ALA A 3 4.05 -19.31 7.73
CA ALA A 3 4.94 -19.36 6.57
C ALA A 3 5.54 -17.96 6.36
N ALA A 4 6.87 -17.87 6.33
CA ALA A 4 7.56 -16.62 6.03
C ALA A 4 7.03 -16.09 4.69
N HIS A 5 6.37 -14.95 4.72
CA HIS A 5 5.85 -14.34 3.51
C HIS A 5 7.05 -13.92 2.64
N HIS A 6 7.27 -14.62 1.55
CA HIS A 6 8.27 -14.21 0.57
C HIS A 6 7.76 -12.98 -0.18
N PRO A 7 8.54 -11.89 -0.22
CA PRO A 7 8.19 -10.71 -1.00
C PRO A 7 8.03 -11.04 -2.48
N VAL A 8 7.18 -10.29 -3.16
CA VAL A 8 6.96 -10.46 -4.61
C VAL A 8 8.23 -10.11 -5.36
N LEU A 9 8.61 -10.93 -6.35
CA LEU A 9 9.81 -10.74 -7.19
C LEU A 9 11.12 -10.55 -6.38
N TYR A 10 11.22 -11.20 -5.20
CA TYR A 10 12.34 -11.01 -4.30
C TYR A 10 13.71 -11.21 -4.97
N HIS A 11 13.89 -12.31 -5.70
CA HIS A 11 15.17 -12.61 -6.35
C HIS A 11 15.48 -11.63 -7.47
N GLU A 12 14.49 -11.28 -8.26
CA GLU A 12 14.61 -10.35 -9.39
C GLU A 12 14.98 -8.95 -8.90
N ILE A 13 14.37 -8.48 -7.81
CA ILE A 13 14.68 -7.18 -7.20
C ILE A 13 16.11 -7.15 -6.68
N ILE A 14 16.54 -8.17 -5.91
CA ILE A 14 17.92 -8.22 -5.39
C ILE A 14 18.94 -8.31 -6.54
N GLN A 15 18.64 -9.10 -7.57
CA GLN A 15 19.50 -9.22 -8.74
C GLN A 15 19.61 -7.90 -9.53
N ALA A 16 18.48 -7.21 -9.75
CA ALA A 16 18.46 -5.95 -10.49
C ALA A 16 19.12 -4.79 -9.70
N LEU A 17 18.97 -4.80 -8.38
CA LEU A 17 19.53 -3.77 -7.51
C LEU A 17 21.05 -3.92 -7.30
N GLU A 18 21.58 -5.13 -7.45
CA GLU A 18 22.99 -5.50 -7.22
C GLU A 18 23.57 -4.88 -5.93
N PRO A 19 23.03 -5.21 -4.74
CA PRO A 19 23.49 -4.56 -3.52
C PRO A 19 24.98 -4.84 -3.24
N ARG A 20 25.73 -3.79 -2.91
CA ARG A 20 27.18 -3.85 -2.70
C ARG A 20 27.56 -3.39 -1.29
N ASN A 21 28.67 -3.91 -0.79
CA ASN A 21 29.24 -3.44 0.46
C ASN A 21 29.46 -1.91 0.43
N LYS A 22 29.19 -1.25 1.56
CA LYS A 22 29.21 0.22 1.72
C LYS A 22 28.18 0.99 0.87
N GLY A 23 27.25 0.30 0.21
CA GLY A 23 26.17 0.93 -0.55
C GLY A 23 25.08 1.48 0.38
N TYR A 24 24.35 2.48 -0.12
CA TYR A 24 23.21 3.11 0.54
C TYR A 24 21.94 2.79 -0.24
N TYR A 25 20.97 2.16 0.42
CA TYR A 25 19.77 1.68 -0.21
C TYR A 25 18.53 2.22 0.50
N VAL A 26 17.44 2.36 -0.25
CA VAL A 26 16.16 2.82 0.29
C VAL A 26 15.08 1.82 -0.06
N ASP A 27 14.30 1.43 0.93
CA ASP A 27 13.03 0.73 0.74
C ASP A 27 11.91 1.71 1.08
N CYS A 28 11.19 2.17 0.05
CA CYS A 28 10.13 3.16 0.15
C CYS A 28 8.81 2.57 0.63
N THR A 29 8.68 1.24 0.60
CA THR A 29 7.48 0.46 0.89
C THR A 29 7.85 -0.72 1.78
N LEU A 30 8.44 -0.41 2.93
CA LEU A 30 9.15 -1.35 3.79
C LEU A 30 8.34 -2.61 4.15
N GLY A 31 7.03 -2.45 4.44
CA GLY A 31 6.19 -3.54 4.90
C GLY A 31 6.80 -4.26 6.10
N ALA A 32 6.84 -5.59 6.08
CA ALA A 32 7.50 -6.40 7.12
C ALA A 32 9.04 -6.49 6.96
N GLY A 33 9.65 -5.78 6.00
CA GLY A 33 11.09 -5.71 5.81
C GLY A 33 11.71 -6.83 4.97
N GLY A 34 10.92 -7.53 4.18
CA GLY A 34 11.41 -8.68 3.42
C GLY A 34 12.45 -8.33 2.34
N HIS A 35 12.18 -7.32 1.50
CA HIS A 35 13.16 -6.82 0.52
C HIS A 35 14.36 -6.18 1.22
N ALA A 36 14.10 -5.38 2.26
CA ALA A 36 15.12 -4.74 3.08
C ALA A 36 16.11 -5.75 3.66
N LEU A 37 15.62 -6.89 4.17
CA LEU A 37 16.48 -7.97 4.68
C LEU A 37 17.41 -8.52 3.58
N GLY A 38 16.87 -8.79 2.40
CA GLY A 38 17.66 -9.26 1.25
C GLY A 38 18.74 -8.28 0.83
N ILE A 39 18.41 -6.98 0.78
CA ILE A 39 19.38 -5.91 0.47
C ILE A 39 20.50 -5.90 1.51
N LEU A 40 20.17 -5.95 2.80
CA LEU A 40 21.15 -5.94 3.89
C LEU A 40 22.05 -7.18 3.91
N GLN A 41 21.50 -8.34 3.58
CA GLN A 41 22.27 -9.58 3.43
C GLN A 41 23.24 -9.51 2.25
N ALA A 42 22.78 -9.02 1.10
CA ALA A 42 23.61 -8.91 -0.09
C ALA A 42 24.68 -7.79 -0.01
N SER A 43 24.42 -6.75 0.79
CA SER A 43 25.33 -5.61 0.97
C SER A 43 26.23 -5.69 2.21
N GLN A 44 26.45 -6.89 2.77
CA GLN A 44 27.35 -7.07 3.91
C GLN A 44 28.79 -6.66 3.59
N PRO A 45 29.61 -6.26 4.62
CA PRO A 45 29.21 -6.06 6.03
C PRO A 45 28.69 -4.64 6.34
N GLU A 46 28.87 -3.64 5.50
CA GLU A 46 28.70 -2.22 5.83
C GLU A 46 27.59 -1.50 5.06
N GLY A 47 26.88 -2.19 4.15
CA GLY A 47 25.75 -1.59 3.40
C GLY A 47 24.66 -1.08 4.34
N GLN A 48 24.11 0.10 4.05
CA GLN A 48 23.14 0.82 4.88
C GLN A 48 21.74 0.82 4.21
N LEU A 49 20.70 0.81 5.02
CA LEU A 49 19.33 0.83 4.54
C LEU A 49 18.49 1.88 5.29
N LEU A 50 17.77 2.69 4.51
CA LEU A 50 16.72 3.58 4.98
C LEU A 50 15.38 2.99 4.54
N GLY A 51 14.48 2.71 5.49
CA GLY A 51 13.15 2.16 5.25
C GLY A 51 12.05 3.16 5.60
N PHE A 52 11.07 3.29 4.70
CA PHE A 52 9.87 4.10 4.92
C PHE A 52 8.63 3.21 4.95
N ASP A 53 7.76 3.46 5.89
CA ASP A 53 6.39 2.98 5.85
C ASP A 53 5.46 3.97 6.56
N LEU A 54 4.21 4.04 6.17
CA LEU A 54 3.17 4.82 6.84
C LEU A 54 2.49 4.03 7.95
N ASP A 55 2.54 2.69 7.86
CA ASP A 55 1.88 1.78 8.77
C ASP A 55 2.77 1.46 9.99
N PRO A 56 2.37 1.87 11.22
CA PRO A 56 3.15 1.56 12.41
C PRO A 56 3.26 0.05 12.69
N GLN A 57 2.29 -0.76 12.26
CA GLN A 57 2.33 -2.22 12.43
C GLN A 57 3.38 -2.84 11.51
N ALA A 58 3.45 -2.37 10.25
CA ALA A 58 4.48 -2.78 9.30
C ALA A 58 5.88 -2.47 9.86
N LEU A 59 6.09 -1.26 10.39
CA LEU A 59 7.37 -0.87 11.00
C LEU A 59 7.73 -1.70 12.23
N ALA A 60 6.76 -2.12 13.04
CA ALA A 60 7.02 -2.99 14.17
C ALA A 60 7.56 -4.36 13.71
N LEU A 61 6.90 -4.98 12.73
CA LEU A 61 7.34 -6.24 12.13
C LEU A 61 8.71 -6.10 11.42
N ALA A 62 8.92 -5.00 10.71
CA ALA A 62 10.21 -4.74 10.06
C ALA A 62 11.35 -4.62 11.08
N ARG A 63 11.14 -4.00 12.24
CA ARG A 63 12.14 -3.96 13.32
C ARG A 63 12.51 -5.34 13.82
N GLU A 64 11.53 -6.22 13.99
CA GLU A 64 11.77 -7.63 14.38
C GLU A 64 12.56 -8.37 13.28
N THR A 65 12.13 -8.24 12.04
CA THR A 65 12.78 -8.89 10.87
C THR A 65 14.23 -8.43 10.70
N LEU A 66 14.49 -7.14 10.89
CA LEU A 66 15.79 -6.51 10.66
C LEU A 66 16.65 -6.37 11.92
N ALA A 67 16.22 -6.91 13.06
CA ALA A 67 16.96 -6.84 14.33
C ALA A 67 18.44 -7.28 14.20
N PRO A 68 18.81 -8.34 13.45
CA PRO A 68 20.21 -8.72 13.25
C PRO A 68 21.06 -7.65 12.52
N HIS A 69 20.42 -6.67 11.91
CA HIS A 69 21.03 -5.62 11.09
C HIS A 69 20.71 -4.21 11.61
N GLU A 70 20.26 -4.06 12.86
CA GLU A 70 19.79 -2.82 13.44
C GLU A 70 20.80 -1.65 13.25
N GLN A 71 22.09 -1.90 13.44
CA GLN A 71 23.12 -0.86 13.29
C GLN A 71 23.29 -0.33 11.86
N ARG A 72 22.71 -1.02 10.86
CA ARG A 72 22.77 -0.68 9.45
C ARG A 72 21.43 -0.22 8.88
N THR A 73 20.43 -0.03 9.77
CA THR A 73 19.05 0.31 9.37
C THR A 73 18.56 1.59 10.04
N LEU A 74 17.88 2.41 9.28
CA LEU A 74 17.06 3.51 9.79
C LEU A 74 15.63 3.35 9.28
N LEU A 75 14.67 3.09 10.19
CA LEU A 75 13.27 2.85 9.84
C LEU A 75 12.40 4.01 10.32
N LEU A 76 11.66 4.63 9.39
CA LEU A 76 10.90 5.85 9.64
C LEU A 76 9.43 5.69 9.31
N GLN A 77 8.55 6.07 10.25
CA GLN A 77 7.13 6.24 9.98
C GLN A 77 6.90 7.55 9.25
N ARG A 78 7.13 7.54 7.95
CA ARG A 78 7.10 8.73 7.10
C ARG A 78 6.78 8.34 5.66
N SER A 79 6.09 9.20 4.94
CA SER A 79 5.93 9.01 3.49
C SER A 79 7.27 9.07 2.77
N TYR A 80 7.49 8.17 1.84
CA TYR A 80 8.67 8.15 0.97
C TYR A 80 8.78 9.39 0.07
N THR A 81 7.70 10.16 -0.12
CA THR A 81 7.75 11.48 -0.79
C THR A 81 8.70 12.45 -0.10
N LYS A 82 9.09 12.17 1.15
CA LYS A 82 10.09 12.94 1.90
C LYS A 82 11.51 12.39 1.79
N LEU A 83 11.77 11.45 0.87
CA LEU A 83 13.07 10.80 0.71
C LEU A 83 14.23 11.81 0.60
N ASN A 84 14.15 12.75 -0.35
CA ASN A 84 15.22 13.73 -0.54
C ASN A 84 15.47 14.59 0.70
N LYS A 85 14.40 15.04 1.37
CA LYS A 85 14.52 15.79 2.61
C LYS A 85 15.16 14.93 3.72
N THR A 86 14.68 13.70 3.89
CA THR A 86 15.21 12.77 4.90
C THR A 86 16.67 12.46 4.65
N ARG A 87 17.06 12.18 3.40
CA ARG A 87 18.45 11.92 3.02
C ARG A 87 19.38 13.08 3.40
N GLN A 88 18.94 14.32 3.19
CA GLN A 88 19.69 15.53 3.61
C GLN A 88 19.77 15.65 5.14
N GLU A 89 18.66 15.42 5.85
CA GLU A 89 18.60 15.45 7.32
C GLU A 89 19.61 14.50 7.96
N ILE A 90 19.74 13.27 7.42
CA ILE A 90 20.67 12.25 7.92
C ILE A 90 22.07 12.32 7.27
N GLN A 91 22.31 13.31 6.43
CA GLN A 91 23.58 13.54 5.72
C GLN A 91 24.05 12.34 4.87
N TRP A 92 23.11 11.56 4.32
CA TRP A 92 23.45 10.46 3.42
C TRP A 92 23.89 10.98 2.05
N PRO A 93 24.86 10.29 1.40
CA PRO A 93 25.24 10.57 0.00
C PRO A 93 24.09 10.22 -0.95
N LEU A 94 24.33 10.27 -2.24
CA LEU A 94 23.42 9.69 -3.22
C LEU A 94 23.28 8.20 -2.97
N VAL A 95 22.04 7.70 -3.08
CA VAL A 95 21.74 6.29 -2.86
C VAL A 95 22.10 5.43 -4.08
N ASN A 96 22.50 4.20 -3.83
CA ASN A 96 22.86 3.23 -4.87
C ASN A 96 21.64 2.53 -5.48
N GLY A 97 20.55 2.51 -4.73
CA GLY A 97 19.31 1.90 -5.23
C GLY A 97 18.11 2.19 -4.35
N ILE A 98 16.93 2.14 -4.98
CA ILE A 98 15.64 2.39 -4.36
C ILE A 98 14.69 1.27 -4.74
N VAL A 99 13.95 0.74 -3.77
CA VAL A 99 12.86 -0.20 -3.98
C VAL A 99 11.53 0.50 -3.71
N LEU A 100 10.59 0.29 -4.61
CA LEU A 100 9.19 0.68 -4.51
C LEU A 100 8.33 -0.53 -4.88
N ASP A 101 7.78 -1.25 -3.89
CA ASP A 101 6.79 -2.31 -4.08
C ASP A 101 5.41 -1.76 -3.74
N LEU A 102 4.74 -1.22 -4.77
CA LEU A 102 3.55 -0.41 -4.60
C LEU A 102 2.29 -1.26 -4.43
N GLY A 103 1.49 -0.89 -3.46
CA GLY A 103 0.22 -1.54 -3.18
C GLY A 103 0.00 -1.82 -1.69
N ALA A 104 -1.10 -2.49 -1.36
CA ALA A 104 -1.35 -2.94 0.01
C ALA A 104 -0.58 -4.23 0.31
N SER A 105 0.00 -4.30 1.49
CA SER A 105 0.70 -5.50 1.98
C SER A 105 -0.30 -6.63 2.28
N SER A 106 0.19 -7.89 2.26
CA SER A 106 -0.61 -9.05 2.68
C SER A 106 -1.16 -8.87 4.10
N MET A 107 -0.37 -8.30 5.01
CA MET A 107 -0.80 -8.01 6.38
C MET A 107 -2.06 -7.11 6.43
N GLN A 108 -2.14 -6.10 5.55
CA GLN A 108 -3.31 -5.22 5.46
C GLN A 108 -4.54 -5.96 4.93
N PHE A 109 -4.36 -6.92 4.02
CA PHE A 109 -5.44 -7.79 3.54
C PHE A 109 -5.87 -8.84 4.57
N ASP A 110 -4.95 -9.30 5.41
CA ASP A 110 -5.17 -10.33 6.41
C ASP A 110 -5.67 -9.76 7.76
N THR A 111 -5.84 -8.44 7.85
CA THR A 111 -6.41 -7.73 9.01
C THR A 111 -7.77 -7.15 8.61
N PRO A 112 -8.90 -7.85 8.88
CA PRO A 112 -10.23 -7.46 8.38
C PRO A 112 -10.62 -6.03 8.76
N GLU A 113 -10.31 -5.61 10.00
CA GLU A 113 -10.65 -4.29 10.55
C GLU A 113 -10.06 -3.12 9.78
N ARG A 114 -9.03 -3.38 8.94
CA ARG A 114 -8.42 -2.38 8.07
C ARG A 114 -9.24 -2.10 6.80
N GLY A 115 -10.24 -2.93 6.47
CA GLY A 115 -11.19 -2.73 5.38
C GLY A 115 -10.63 -2.88 3.96
N PHE A 116 -9.42 -3.42 3.77
CA PHE A 116 -8.82 -3.63 2.44
C PHE A 116 -9.42 -4.82 1.70
N SER A 117 -10.07 -5.72 2.40
CA SER A 117 -10.69 -6.94 1.87
C SER A 117 -12.19 -6.94 2.14
N PHE A 118 -12.92 -7.61 1.25
CA PHE A 118 -14.34 -7.94 1.45
C PHE A 118 -14.57 -9.45 1.62
N ARG A 119 -13.53 -10.18 2.09
CA ARG A 119 -13.68 -11.60 2.47
C ARG A 119 -14.41 -11.76 3.78
N GLU A 120 -14.25 -10.78 4.66
CA GLU A 120 -14.93 -10.65 5.93
C GLU A 120 -15.63 -9.29 5.99
N ASP A 121 -16.71 -9.20 6.78
CA ASP A 121 -17.41 -7.93 6.98
C ASP A 121 -16.66 -7.07 8.00
N ALA A 122 -16.29 -5.86 7.59
CA ALA A 122 -15.46 -4.98 8.36
C ALA A 122 -15.76 -3.50 8.05
N PRO A 123 -15.32 -2.56 8.89
CA PRO A 123 -15.40 -1.13 8.58
C PRO A 123 -14.71 -0.81 7.24
N LEU A 124 -15.29 0.10 6.47
CA LEU A 124 -14.75 0.53 5.18
C LEU A 124 -13.69 1.63 5.39
N ASP A 125 -12.51 1.24 5.91
CA ASP A 125 -11.44 2.17 6.29
C ASP A 125 -10.43 2.41 5.15
N MET A 126 -9.60 1.45 4.82
CA MET A 126 -8.56 1.42 3.77
C MET A 126 -7.38 2.40 3.95
N ARG A 127 -7.20 3.05 5.09
CA ARG A 127 -6.07 3.95 5.33
C ARG A 127 -4.79 3.17 5.64
N PHE A 128 -3.66 3.53 5.03
CA PHE A 128 -2.34 2.98 5.37
C PHE A 128 -1.84 3.47 6.73
N SER A 129 -2.23 4.66 7.13
CA SER A 129 -1.83 5.26 8.41
C SER A 129 -3.04 5.81 9.17
N PRO A 130 -3.06 5.72 10.50
CA PRO A 130 -4.08 6.37 11.32
C PRO A 130 -4.03 7.91 11.23
N THR A 131 -2.96 8.48 10.68
CA THR A 131 -2.83 9.94 10.47
C THR A 131 -3.54 10.43 9.22
N ILE A 132 -3.94 9.54 8.32
CA ILE A 132 -4.80 9.87 7.18
C ILE A 132 -6.19 10.15 7.74
N THR A 133 -6.74 11.32 7.42
CA THR A 133 -8.00 11.79 8.01
C THR A 133 -9.23 11.17 7.35
N GLU A 134 -9.17 10.93 6.04
CA GLU A 134 -10.30 10.49 5.23
C GLU A 134 -10.21 9.00 4.93
N SER A 135 -11.24 8.25 5.35
CA SER A 135 -11.38 6.82 5.10
C SER A 135 -12.14 6.53 3.79
N ALA A 136 -12.15 5.28 3.35
CA ALA A 136 -12.97 4.87 2.23
C ALA A 136 -14.48 5.08 2.50
N ALA A 137 -14.92 4.94 3.76
CA ALA A 137 -16.30 5.25 4.15
C ALA A 137 -16.61 6.74 3.97
N ASP A 138 -15.67 7.62 4.30
CA ASP A 138 -15.86 9.07 4.12
C ASP A 138 -15.99 9.39 2.63
N ILE A 139 -15.08 8.92 1.77
CA ILE A 139 -15.17 9.10 0.32
C ILE A 139 -16.52 8.61 -0.22
N ILE A 140 -16.90 7.38 0.12
CA ILE A 140 -18.14 6.77 -0.35
C ILE A 140 -19.37 7.57 0.08
N ASN A 141 -19.38 8.12 1.29
CA ASN A 141 -20.57 8.76 1.86
C ASN A 141 -20.66 10.28 1.62
N THR A 142 -19.55 10.95 1.27
CA THR A 142 -19.52 12.42 1.14
C THR A 142 -19.32 12.92 -0.29
N TYR A 143 -18.56 12.21 -1.13
CA TYR A 143 -18.23 12.65 -2.49
C TYR A 143 -19.46 12.62 -3.41
N SER A 144 -19.49 13.50 -4.40
CA SER A 144 -20.53 13.53 -5.43
C SER A 144 -20.50 12.29 -6.33
N GLU A 145 -21.59 12.04 -7.06
CA GLU A 145 -21.64 10.97 -8.06
C GLU A 145 -20.54 11.09 -9.12
N ALA A 146 -20.23 12.31 -9.55
CA ALA A 146 -19.21 12.57 -10.56
C ALA A 146 -17.79 12.23 -10.03
N GLU A 147 -17.46 12.67 -8.82
CA GLU A 147 -16.17 12.38 -8.17
C GLU A 147 -15.98 10.88 -7.93
N LEU A 148 -17.01 10.19 -7.43
CA LEU A 148 -16.96 8.73 -7.25
C LEU A 148 -16.77 8.01 -8.59
N ALA A 149 -17.48 8.43 -9.63
CA ALA A 149 -17.35 7.82 -10.95
C ALA A 149 -15.95 8.02 -11.52
N GLU A 150 -15.36 9.20 -11.32
CA GLU A 150 -13.99 9.51 -11.74
C GLU A 150 -12.95 8.65 -11.00
N ILE A 151 -13.01 8.57 -9.67
CA ILE A 151 -12.15 7.72 -8.85
C ILE A 151 -12.22 6.27 -9.32
N ILE A 152 -13.44 5.71 -9.45
CA ILE A 152 -13.64 4.31 -9.82
C ILE A 152 -13.15 4.04 -11.25
N PHE A 153 -13.32 4.99 -12.16
CA PHE A 153 -12.84 4.85 -13.52
C PHE A 153 -11.32 4.98 -13.62
N ARG A 154 -10.76 6.05 -13.06
CA ARG A 154 -9.34 6.39 -13.20
C ARG A 154 -8.43 5.41 -12.46
N TYR A 155 -8.77 5.06 -11.23
CA TYR A 155 -7.91 4.23 -10.37
C TYR A 155 -8.27 2.74 -10.40
N GLY A 156 -9.51 2.41 -10.74
CA GLY A 156 -9.97 1.03 -10.82
C GLY A 156 -10.09 0.49 -12.25
N GLU A 157 -9.96 1.35 -13.26
CA GLU A 157 -10.21 1.00 -14.67
C GLU A 157 -11.58 0.32 -14.89
N GLU A 158 -12.57 0.70 -14.05
CA GLU A 158 -13.88 0.08 -14.08
C GLU A 158 -14.83 0.86 -15.02
N ARG A 159 -15.17 0.25 -16.14
CA ARG A 159 -16.01 0.87 -17.18
C ARG A 159 -17.44 1.16 -16.72
N ALA A 160 -17.92 0.44 -15.70
CA ALA A 160 -19.25 0.65 -15.13
C ALA A 160 -19.26 1.71 -14.01
N SER A 161 -18.20 2.50 -13.86
CA SER A 161 -17.97 3.47 -12.78
C SER A 161 -19.17 4.37 -12.51
N ARG A 162 -19.80 4.95 -13.54
CA ARG A 162 -20.99 5.80 -13.41
C ARG A 162 -22.20 5.05 -12.81
N ARG A 163 -22.39 3.79 -13.23
CA ARG A 163 -23.50 2.98 -12.70
C ARG A 163 -23.25 2.61 -11.23
N ILE A 164 -21.99 2.31 -10.88
CA ILE A 164 -21.59 2.03 -9.50
C ILE A 164 -21.77 3.28 -8.65
N ALA A 165 -21.24 4.43 -9.08
CA ALA A 165 -21.37 5.70 -8.36
C ALA A 165 -22.84 6.06 -8.10
N LYS A 166 -23.69 5.98 -9.11
CA LYS A 166 -25.14 6.22 -8.96
C LYS A 166 -25.78 5.27 -7.94
N ALA A 167 -25.40 3.99 -7.95
CA ALA A 167 -25.92 3.02 -6.99
C ALA A 167 -25.44 3.31 -5.56
N ILE A 168 -24.17 3.72 -5.41
CA ILE A 168 -23.60 4.15 -4.12
C ILE A 168 -24.41 5.33 -3.56
N ILE A 169 -24.63 6.39 -4.36
CA ILE A 169 -25.44 7.54 -3.95
C ILE A 169 -26.83 7.13 -3.46
N GLY A 170 -27.46 6.19 -4.15
CA GLY A 170 -28.82 5.72 -3.80
C GLY A 170 -28.89 4.82 -2.57
N MET A 171 -27.77 4.30 -2.08
CA MET A 171 -27.69 3.37 -0.94
C MET A 171 -27.06 3.96 0.32
N ARG A 172 -26.59 5.20 0.27
CA ARG A 172 -25.96 5.85 1.44
C ARG A 172 -26.88 5.86 2.67
N PRO A 173 -26.31 5.70 3.89
CA PRO A 173 -24.90 5.51 4.19
C PRO A 173 -24.43 4.06 4.02
N ILE A 174 -23.23 3.85 3.48
CA ILE A 174 -22.52 2.57 3.38
C ILE A 174 -21.38 2.57 4.39
N ARG A 175 -21.32 1.56 5.25
CA ARG A 175 -20.38 1.53 6.39
C ARG A 175 -19.40 0.37 6.34
N THR A 176 -19.77 -0.73 5.68
CA THR A 176 -18.98 -1.95 5.72
C THR A 176 -18.54 -2.43 4.34
N THR A 177 -17.51 -3.26 4.34
CA THR A 177 -16.95 -3.88 3.14
C THR A 177 -17.99 -4.76 2.44
N PHE A 178 -18.84 -5.49 3.20
CA PHE A 178 -19.89 -6.35 2.62
C PHE A 178 -21.03 -5.55 2.00
N GLU A 179 -21.44 -4.46 2.63
CA GLU A 179 -22.47 -3.58 2.07
C GLU A 179 -22.05 -3.09 0.68
N LEU A 180 -20.82 -2.54 0.58
CA LEU A 180 -20.28 -2.05 -0.69
C LEU A 180 -20.10 -3.17 -1.73
N ALA A 181 -19.50 -4.29 -1.36
CA ALA A 181 -19.25 -5.41 -2.27
C ALA A 181 -20.54 -6.02 -2.78
N THR A 182 -21.56 -6.14 -1.91
CA THR A 182 -22.88 -6.63 -2.25
C THR A 182 -23.60 -5.69 -3.23
N LEU A 183 -23.55 -4.38 -2.98
CA LEU A 183 -24.11 -3.37 -3.88
C LEU A 183 -23.50 -3.48 -5.27
N ILE A 184 -22.17 -3.51 -5.35
CA ILE A 184 -21.46 -3.58 -6.64
C ILE A 184 -21.81 -4.87 -7.40
N SER A 185 -21.94 -6.00 -6.70
CA SER A 185 -22.31 -7.27 -7.30
C SER A 185 -23.72 -7.28 -7.91
N LYS A 186 -24.65 -6.48 -7.35
CA LYS A 186 -25.98 -6.27 -7.94
C LYS A 186 -25.92 -5.40 -9.20
N VAL A 187 -25.03 -4.41 -9.22
CA VAL A 187 -24.84 -3.50 -10.37
C VAL A 187 -24.10 -4.19 -11.53
N ILE A 188 -23.09 -5.02 -11.19
CA ILE A 188 -22.25 -5.72 -12.18
C ILE A 188 -22.30 -7.23 -11.89
N PRO A 189 -23.19 -7.98 -12.51
CA PRO A 189 -23.25 -9.43 -12.33
C PRO A 189 -21.95 -10.13 -12.73
N ARG A 190 -21.56 -11.14 -11.95
CA ARG A 190 -20.30 -11.91 -12.11
C ARG A 190 -20.32 -12.86 -13.33
N LYS A 191 -20.76 -12.48 -14.48
CA LYS A 191 -20.86 -13.34 -15.68
C LYS A 191 -19.52 -14.05 -16.01
N GLY A 192 -19.24 -15.22 -15.38
CA GLY A 192 -18.06 -16.05 -15.68
C GLY A 192 -16.67 -15.44 -15.42
N LYS A 193 -16.56 -14.28 -14.80
CA LYS A 193 -15.28 -13.61 -14.51
C LYS A 193 -14.57 -14.27 -13.32
N ARG A 194 -13.25 -14.48 -13.46
CA ARG A 194 -12.38 -14.96 -12.36
C ARG A 194 -12.29 -13.98 -11.19
N VAL A 195 -12.36 -12.68 -11.46
CA VAL A 195 -12.20 -11.60 -10.46
C VAL A 195 -13.58 -11.15 -9.99
N HIS A 196 -13.70 -10.90 -8.68
CA HIS A 196 -14.94 -10.40 -8.08
C HIS A 196 -15.29 -8.99 -8.61
N PRO A 197 -16.56 -8.66 -8.87
CA PRO A 197 -16.96 -7.35 -9.42
C PRO A 197 -16.50 -6.14 -8.58
N ALA A 198 -16.40 -6.28 -7.26
CA ALA A 198 -16.00 -5.21 -6.36
C ALA A 198 -14.48 -4.94 -6.36
N THR A 199 -13.64 -5.87 -6.83
CA THR A 199 -12.18 -5.76 -6.73
C THR A 199 -11.64 -4.43 -7.27
N ARG A 200 -12.09 -4.02 -8.45
CA ARG A 200 -11.64 -2.77 -9.08
C ARG A 200 -12.08 -1.52 -8.31
N THR A 201 -13.28 -1.53 -7.75
CA THR A 201 -13.77 -0.41 -6.93
C THR A 201 -13.00 -0.33 -5.61
N PHE A 202 -12.70 -1.47 -4.96
CA PHE A 202 -11.88 -1.51 -3.75
C PHE A 202 -10.45 -1.02 -4.02
N GLN A 203 -9.85 -1.44 -5.13
CA GLN A 203 -8.55 -0.90 -5.58
C GLN A 203 -8.61 0.62 -5.78
N ALA A 204 -9.64 1.11 -6.45
CA ALA A 204 -9.81 2.54 -6.71
C ALA A 204 -9.91 3.36 -5.43
N LEU A 205 -10.70 2.89 -4.46
CA LEU A 205 -10.86 3.54 -3.17
C LEU A 205 -9.54 3.54 -2.38
N ARG A 206 -8.83 2.40 -2.35
CA ARG A 206 -7.53 2.30 -1.69
C ARG A 206 -6.54 3.32 -2.24
N ILE A 207 -6.43 3.41 -3.57
CA ILE A 207 -5.54 4.37 -4.25
C ILE A 207 -5.94 5.81 -3.90
N ALA A 208 -7.25 6.12 -3.88
CA ALA A 208 -7.75 7.46 -3.57
C ALA A 208 -7.49 7.84 -2.10
N VAL A 209 -7.83 6.97 -1.13
CA VAL A 209 -7.64 7.20 0.31
C VAL A 209 -6.18 7.49 0.64
N ASN A 210 -5.24 6.80 -0.01
CA ASN A 210 -3.82 6.85 0.33
C ASN A 210 -2.99 7.73 -0.61
N ASP A 211 -3.62 8.39 -1.59
CA ASP A 211 -2.94 9.21 -2.61
C ASP A 211 -1.73 8.47 -3.22
N GLU A 212 -1.93 7.19 -3.58
CA GLU A 212 -0.82 6.33 -4.03
C GLU A 212 -0.15 6.88 -5.30
N LEU A 213 -0.94 7.34 -6.29
CA LEU A 213 -0.41 7.84 -7.56
C LEU A 213 0.25 9.22 -7.42
N GLY A 214 -0.37 10.14 -6.66
CA GLY A 214 0.24 11.43 -6.37
C GLY A 214 1.56 11.28 -5.59
N SER A 215 1.64 10.29 -4.71
CA SER A 215 2.87 9.98 -3.99
C SER A 215 4.00 9.50 -4.93
N ILE A 216 3.68 8.74 -5.99
CA ILE A 216 4.66 8.32 -7.00
C ILE A 216 5.12 9.51 -7.83
N GLU A 217 4.20 10.36 -8.29
CA GLU A 217 4.53 11.56 -9.07
C GLU A 217 5.46 12.51 -8.28
N ASN A 218 5.32 12.55 -6.96
CA ASN A 218 6.13 13.41 -6.09
C ASN A 218 7.54 12.89 -5.76
N ILE A 219 7.84 11.61 -6.01
CA ILE A 219 9.17 11.03 -5.75
C ILE A 219 10.02 10.98 -7.03
N LEU A 220 9.40 10.94 -8.20
CA LEU A 220 10.06 10.92 -9.50
C LEU A 220 10.53 12.32 -9.91
#